data_21cbf13eb22d2e2fdc2dc4980383fd53
#
_entry.id   21cbf13eb22d2e2fdc2dc4980383fd53
#
_cell.length_a   1.000
_cell.length_b   1.000
_cell.length_c   1.000
_cell.angle_alpha   90.00
_cell.angle_beta   90.00
_cell.angle_gamma   90.00
#
_symmetry.space_group_name_H-M   'P 1'
#
loop_
_entity.id
_entity.type
_entity.pdbx_description
1 polymer ?
#
loop_
_entity_poly.entity_id
_entity_poly.type
_entity_poly.pdbx_seq_one_letter_code
_entity_poly.pdbx_strand_id
1 'polypeptide(L)'
;MNLLAPASVISGVLMLCMIAVHSKGAIIVVALLSGLMSGALIGLPPLCFVALTADKSTLGTRIGQGYALAGLGVLASGPSAGAILGVGGNLDWTGLWTFGGVCTLAAGIGYGLVRVSRHGFKFVKA
;
A
#
# COMPACT_ATOMS: atom_id res chain seq x y z
N MET A 1 1.62 8.77 -10.97
CA MET A 1 0.62 9.00 -9.93
C MET A 1 -0.78 8.42 -10.25
N ASN A 2 -1.19 8.37 -11.50
CA ASN A 2 -2.51 7.85 -11.88
C ASN A 2 -2.72 6.35 -11.56
N LEU A 3 -1.66 5.58 -11.45
CA LEU A 3 -1.73 4.14 -11.20
C LEU A 3 -1.61 3.76 -9.72
N LEU A 4 -0.93 4.60 -8.92
CA LEU A 4 -0.72 4.35 -7.48
C LEU A 4 -2.00 4.43 -6.66
N ALA A 5 -2.86 5.44 -6.92
CA ALA A 5 -4.11 5.60 -6.20
C ALA A 5 -5.07 4.43 -6.43
N PRO A 6 -5.40 4.00 -7.67
CA PRO A 6 -6.27 2.85 -7.87
C PRO A 6 -5.63 1.54 -7.37
N ALA A 7 -4.31 1.35 -7.53
CA ALA A 7 -3.64 0.16 -7.05
C ALA A 7 -3.71 0.01 -5.53
N SER A 8 -3.55 1.10 -4.77
CA SER A 8 -3.65 1.07 -3.30
C SER A 8 -5.08 0.81 -2.83
N VAL A 9 -6.09 1.40 -3.50
CA VAL A 9 -7.50 1.14 -3.17
C VAL A 9 -7.87 -0.32 -3.44
N ILE A 10 -7.49 -0.85 -4.61
CA ILE A 10 -7.73 -2.25 -4.97
C ILE A 10 -7.04 -3.19 -3.98
N SER A 11 -5.78 -2.90 -3.61
CA SER A 11 -5.05 -3.70 -2.61
C SER A 11 -5.74 -3.69 -1.25
N GLY A 12 -6.23 -2.54 -0.80
CA GLY A 12 -6.99 -2.43 0.46
C GLY A 12 -8.29 -3.21 0.44
N VAL A 13 -9.04 -3.16 -0.67
CA VAL A 13 -10.27 -3.94 -0.85
C VAL A 13 -9.96 -5.44 -0.87
N LEU A 14 -8.90 -5.87 -1.56
CA LEU A 14 -8.48 -7.28 -1.59
C LEU A 14 -8.13 -7.80 -0.19
N MET A 15 -7.46 -6.98 0.64
CA MET A 15 -7.18 -7.33 2.03
C MET A 15 -8.45 -7.51 2.86
N LEU A 16 -9.45 -6.65 2.69
CA LEU A 16 -10.74 -6.80 3.36
C LEU A 16 -11.52 -8.01 2.86
N CYS A 17 -11.41 -8.34 1.57
CA CYS A 17 -12.03 -9.55 1.02
C CYS A 17 -11.46 -10.84 1.63
N MET A 18 -10.22 -10.84 2.14
CA MET A 18 -9.64 -12.01 2.83
C MET A 18 -10.46 -12.43 4.06
N ILE A 19 -11.15 -11.49 4.71
CA ILE A 19 -11.99 -11.78 5.87
C ILE A 19 -13.20 -12.65 5.49
N ALA A 20 -13.75 -12.44 4.28
CA ALA A 20 -14.94 -13.14 3.79
C ALA A 20 -14.61 -14.47 3.08
N VAL A 21 -13.33 -14.74 2.82
CA VAL A 21 -12.90 -15.91 2.03
C VAL A 21 -12.63 -17.09 2.95
N HIS A 22 -13.46 -18.13 2.84
CA HIS A 22 -13.32 -19.40 3.58
C HIS A 22 -12.90 -20.59 2.69
N SER A 23 -12.83 -20.40 1.37
CA SER A 23 -12.45 -21.46 0.42
C SER A 23 -10.94 -21.44 0.16
N LYS A 24 -10.29 -22.62 0.22
CA LYS A 24 -8.85 -22.77 -0.04
C LYS A 24 -8.44 -22.24 -1.42
N GLY A 25 -9.25 -22.46 -2.45
CA GLY A 25 -8.98 -21.98 -3.81
C GLY A 25 -9.08 -20.44 -3.90
N ALA A 26 -10.07 -19.85 -3.26
CA ALA A 26 -10.24 -18.40 -3.26
C ALA A 26 -9.12 -17.69 -2.49
N ILE A 27 -8.59 -18.27 -1.42
CA ILE A 27 -7.43 -17.75 -0.68
C ILE A 27 -6.22 -17.63 -1.62
N ILE A 28 -5.93 -18.67 -2.42
CA ILE A 28 -4.80 -18.67 -3.34
C ILE A 28 -4.95 -17.57 -4.39
N VAL A 29 -6.13 -17.41 -4.97
CA VAL A 29 -6.39 -16.39 -5.99
C VAL A 29 -6.23 -14.98 -5.40
N VAL A 30 -6.81 -14.71 -4.24
CA VAL A 30 -6.70 -13.40 -3.58
C VAL A 30 -5.26 -13.13 -3.16
N ALA A 31 -4.51 -14.14 -2.69
CA ALA A 31 -3.09 -13.99 -2.36
C ALA A 31 -2.24 -13.66 -3.58
N LEU A 32 -2.48 -14.29 -4.73
CA LEU A 32 -1.78 -13.96 -5.97
C LEU A 32 -2.09 -12.52 -6.43
N LEU A 33 -3.35 -12.12 -6.41
CA LEU A 33 -3.76 -10.77 -6.79
C LEU A 33 -3.19 -9.72 -5.84
N SER A 34 -3.22 -9.97 -4.53
CA SER A 34 -2.64 -9.05 -3.54
C SER A 34 -1.12 -8.96 -3.67
N GLY A 35 -0.44 -10.06 -3.98
CA GLY A 35 1.00 -10.07 -4.27
C GLY A 35 1.35 -9.22 -5.49
N LEU A 36 0.58 -9.34 -6.56
CA LEU A 36 0.77 -8.52 -7.77
C LEU A 36 0.58 -7.02 -7.47
N MET A 37 -0.46 -6.67 -6.74
CA MET A 37 -0.75 -5.27 -6.37
C MET A 37 0.29 -4.70 -5.41
N SER A 38 0.75 -5.48 -4.41
CA SER A 38 1.80 -5.05 -3.48
C SER A 38 3.14 -4.85 -4.18
N GLY A 39 3.48 -5.70 -5.15
CA GLY A 39 4.65 -5.51 -6.00
C GLY A 39 4.62 -4.19 -6.76
N ALA A 40 3.47 -3.84 -7.34
CA ALA A 40 3.27 -2.56 -8.00
C ALA A 40 3.41 -1.38 -7.02
N LEU A 41 2.85 -1.49 -5.81
CA LEU A 41 2.93 -0.43 -4.78
C LEU A 41 4.36 -0.20 -4.28
N ILE A 42 5.22 -1.21 -4.28
CA ILE A 42 6.63 -1.09 -3.90
C ILE A 42 7.47 -0.57 -5.07
N GLY A 43 7.18 -1.00 -6.29
CA GLY A 43 7.97 -0.66 -7.49
C GLY A 43 7.65 0.69 -8.11
N LEU A 44 6.43 1.21 -7.97
CA LEU A 44 6.02 2.47 -8.59
C LEU A 44 6.55 3.76 -7.91
N PRO A 45 6.71 3.85 -6.59
CA PRO A 45 7.20 5.07 -5.95
C PRO A 45 8.55 5.57 -6.48
N PRO A 46 9.58 4.74 -6.71
CA PRO A 46 10.84 5.20 -7.29
C PRO A 46 10.65 5.86 -8.65
N LEU A 47 9.79 5.31 -9.50
CA LEU A 47 9.49 5.90 -10.82
C LEU A 47 8.81 7.26 -10.69
N CYS A 48 7.95 7.45 -9.68
CA CYS A 48 7.35 8.74 -9.39
C CYS A 48 8.41 9.77 -8.94
N PHE A 49 9.38 9.37 -8.12
CA PHE A 49 10.49 10.24 -7.72
C PHE A 49 11.35 10.64 -8.92
N VAL A 50 11.64 9.71 -9.85
CA VAL A 50 12.36 10.00 -11.10
C VAL A 50 11.60 11.03 -11.93
N ALA A 51 10.30 10.86 -12.10
CA ALA A 51 9.46 11.77 -12.90
C ALA A 51 9.29 13.18 -12.29
N LEU A 52 9.35 13.29 -10.96
CA LEU A 52 9.16 14.52 -10.22
C LEU A 52 10.46 15.29 -9.96
N THR A 53 11.62 14.68 -10.16
CA THR A 53 12.92 15.27 -9.86
C THR A 53 13.56 15.80 -11.14
N ALA A 54 13.65 17.12 -11.27
CA ALA A 54 14.29 17.77 -12.42
C ALA A 54 15.82 17.56 -12.42
N ASP A 55 16.43 17.57 -11.23
CA ASP A 55 17.86 17.40 -11.07
C ASP A 55 18.20 15.95 -10.69
N LYS A 56 18.83 15.23 -11.63
CA LYS A 56 19.17 13.82 -11.49
C LYS A 56 20.27 13.55 -10.43
N SER A 57 21.04 14.57 -10.06
CA SER A 57 22.11 14.43 -9.05
C SER A 57 21.56 14.18 -7.65
N THR A 58 20.36 14.69 -7.33
CA THR A 58 19.71 14.55 -6.02
C THR A 58 18.70 13.40 -5.95
N LEU A 59 18.52 12.67 -7.06
CA LEU A 59 17.51 11.62 -7.18
C LEU A 59 17.69 10.51 -6.15
N GLY A 60 18.92 10.03 -5.98
CA GLY A 60 19.24 8.97 -5.01
C GLY A 60 18.90 9.37 -3.57
N THR A 61 19.22 10.60 -3.20
CA THR A 61 18.90 11.13 -1.86
C THR A 61 17.41 11.20 -1.61
N ARG A 62 16.62 11.65 -2.59
CA ARG A 62 15.15 11.74 -2.49
C ARG A 62 14.49 10.37 -2.38
N ILE A 63 14.94 9.41 -3.19
CA ILE A 63 14.47 8.02 -3.12
C ILE A 63 14.82 7.43 -1.75
N GLY A 64 16.07 7.62 -1.29
CA GLY A 64 16.53 7.12 0.02
C GLY A 64 15.72 7.69 1.18
N GLN A 65 15.44 8.99 1.19
CA GLN A 65 14.59 9.62 2.20
C GLN A 65 13.15 9.06 2.17
N GLY A 66 12.57 8.86 0.99
CA GLY A 66 11.25 8.26 0.85
C GLY A 66 11.19 6.84 1.41
N TYR A 67 12.16 6.02 1.10
CA TYR A 67 12.23 4.65 1.64
C TYR A 67 12.60 4.60 3.12
N ALA A 68 13.37 5.55 3.63
CA ALA A 68 13.65 5.64 5.07
C ALA A 68 12.35 5.91 5.86
N LEU A 69 11.52 6.84 5.39
CA LEU A 69 10.20 7.09 5.99
C LEU A 69 9.27 5.88 5.88
N ALA A 70 9.25 5.22 4.72
CA ALA A 70 8.48 3.99 4.53
C ALA A 70 8.97 2.87 5.47
N GLY A 71 10.28 2.75 5.67
CA GLY A 71 10.88 1.78 6.59
C GLY A 71 10.44 1.97 8.04
N LEU A 72 10.30 3.21 8.50
CA LEU A 72 9.74 3.50 9.83
C LEU A 72 8.28 3.03 9.94
N GLY A 73 7.48 3.19 8.89
CA GLY A 73 6.12 2.67 8.83
C GLY A 73 6.07 1.14 8.91
N VAL A 74 6.96 0.46 8.18
CA VAL A 74 7.09 -1.01 8.23
C VAL A 74 7.52 -1.46 9.62
N LEU A 75 8.48 -0.77 10.24
CA LEU A 75 8.95 -1.09 11.60
C LEU A 75 7.83 -0.97 12.64
N ALA A 76 6.98 0.05 12.51
CA ALA A 76 5.84 0.24 13.41
C ALA A 76 4.71 -0.79 13.16
N SER A 77 4.55 -1.25 11.92
CA SER A 77 3.47 -2.18 11.55
C SER A 77 3.65 -3.57 12.15
N GLY A 78 4.89 -4.05 12.30
CA GLY A 78 5.17 -5.37 12.88
C GLY A 78 4.65 -5.54 14.31
N PRO A 79 5.08 -4.70 15.27
CA PRO A 79 4.57 -4.75 16.65
C PRO A 79 3.07 -4.51 16.76
N SER A 80 2.52 -3.60 15.94
CA SER A 80 1.07 -3.32 15.92
C SER A 80 0.27 -4.53 15.45
N ALA A 81 0.71 -5.18 14.38
CA ALA A 81 0.08 -6.39 13.86
C ALA A 81 0.19 -7.55 14.86
N GLY A 82 1.34 -7.72 15.51
CA GLY A 82 1.54 -8.72 16.54
C GLY A 82 0.65 -8.51 17.76
N ALA A 83 0.47 -7.26 18.20
CA ALA A 83 -0.41 -6.92 19.31
C ALA A 83 -1.89 -7.20 18.99
N ILE A 84 -2.33 -6.95 17.76
CA ILE A 84 -3.70 -7.23 17.31
C ILE A 84 -3.92 -8.73 17.17
N LEU A 85 -2.94 -9.46 16.63
CA LEU A 85 -3.04 -10.90 16.44
C LEU A 85 -3.15 -11.64 17.78
N GLY A 86 -2.60 -11.06 18.85
CA GLY A 86 -2.62 -11.64 20.20
C GLY A 86 -1.57 -12.73 20.41
N VAL A 87 -1.43 -13.13 21.67
CA VAL A 87 -0.50 -14.18 22.10
C VAL A 87 -1.31 -15.33 22.71
N GLY A 88 -1.14 -16.54 22.19
CA GLY A 88 -1.84 -17.72 22.71
C GLY A 88 -2.79 -18.37 21.70
N GLY A 89 -3.63 -19.28 22.13
CA GLY A 89 -4.44 -20.13 21.26
C GLY A 89 -5.57 -19.47 20.46
N ASN A 90 -5.88 -18.21 20.70
CA ASN A 90 -6.89 -17.44 19.97
C ASN A 90 -6.24 -16.32 19.18
N LEU A 91 -5.87 -16.60 17.93
CA LEU A 91 -5.30 -15.63 17.02
C LEU A 91 -6.43 -14.86 16.29
N ASP A 92 -6.49 -13.54 16.46
CA ASP A 92 -7.49 -12.71 15.79
C ASP A 92 -7.03 -12.31 14.37
N TRP A 93 -7.18 -13.21 13.43
CA TRP A 93 -6.90 -12.99 12.02
C TRP A 93 -7.79 -11.90 11.41
N THR A 94 -9.03 -11.78 11.89
CA THR A 94 -9.99 -10.79 11.39
C THR A 94 -9.52 -9.38 11.72
N GLY A 95 -9.07 -9.16 12.95
CA GLY A 95 -8.51 -7.89 13.38
C GLY A 95 -7.27 -7.49 12.56
N LEU A 96 -6.39 -8.46 12.29
CA LEU A 96 -5.18 -8.23 11.50
C LEU A 96 -5.50 -7.78 10.07
N TRP A 97 -6.40 -8.50 9.37
CA TRP A 97 -6.80 -8.16 8.01
C TRP A 97 -7.53 -6.82 7.93
N THR A 98 -8.37 -6.52 8.92
CA THR A 98 -9.07 -5.24 9.02
C THR A 98 -8.08 -4.10 9.20
N PHE A 99 -7.11 -4.22 10.09
CA PHE A 99 -6.08 -3.22 10.31
C PHE A 99 -5.27 -2.94 9.04
N GLY A 100 -4.77 -4.00 8.37
CA GLY A 100 -4.02 -3.87 7.13
C GLY A 100 -4.85 -3.23 6.01
N GLY A 101 -6.10 -3.64 5.85
CA GLY A 101 -7.03 -3.10 4.86
C GLY A 101 -7.31 -1.62 5.08
N VAL A 102 -7.61 -1.21 6.31
CA VAL A 102 -7.88 0.21 6.66
C VAL A 102 -6.64 1.08 6.44
N CYS A 103 -5.46 0.64 6.87
CA CYS A 103 -4.22 1.39 6.65
C CYS A 103 -3.92 1.57 5.16
N THR A 104 -4.12 0.52 4.35
CA THR A 104 -3.89 0.57 2.91
C THR A 104 -4.91 1.46 2.19
N LEU A 105 -6.17 1.44 2.60
CA LEU A 105 -7.20 2.34 2.09
C LEU A 105 -6.91 3.80 2.46
N ALA A 106 -6.50 4.07 3.71
CA ALA A 106 -6.10 5.41 4.14
C ALA A 106 -4.93 5.96 3.30
N ALA A 107 -3.94 5.12 3.01
CA ALA A 107 -2.85 5.48 2.10
C ALA A 107 -3.36 5.78 0.68
N GLY A 108 -4.31 4.98 0.16
CA GLY A 108 -4.94 5.19 -1.14
C GLY A 108 -5.68 6.53 -1.23
N ILE A 109 -6.42 6.88 -0.19
CA ILE A 109 -7.09 8.18 -0.09
C ILE A 109 -6.05 9.31 -0.04
N GLY A 110 -4.98 9.15 0.73
CA GLY A 110 -3.88 10.11 0.79
C GLY A 110 -3.25 10.36 -0.59
N TYR A 111 -2.95 9.32 -1.36
CA TYR A 111 -2.47 9.45 -2.73
C TYR A 111 -3.48 10.14 -3.66
N GLY A 112 -4.78 9.84 -3.48
CA GLY A 112 -5.87 10.49 -4.20
C GLY A 112 -5.95 11.99 -3.91
N LEU A 113 -5.88 12.38 -2.66
CA LEU A 113 -5.90 13.79 -2.22
C LEU A 113 -4.71 14.57 -2.77
N VAL A 114 -3.50 14.02 -2.68
CA VAL A 114 -2.28 14.66 -3.24
C VAL A 114 -2.41 14.83 -4.75
N ARG A 115 -2.99 13.84 -5.44
CA ARG A 115 -3.24 13.93 -6.89
C ARG A 115 -4.20 15.05 -7.23
N VAL A 116 -5.34 15.13 -6.55
CA VAL A 116 -6.38 16.15 -6.78
C VAL A 116 -5.83 17.56 -6.47
N SER A 117 -5.06 17.69 -5.41
CA SER A 117 -4.44 18.95 -4.99
C SER A 117 -3.42 19.48 -6.01
N ARG A 118 -2.66 18.57 -6.68
CA ARG A 118 -1.60 18.98 -7.61
C ARG A 118 -2.03 19.11 -9.07
N HIS A 119 -2.98 18.29 -9.53
CA HIS A 119 -3.33 18.18 -10.95
C HIS A 119 -4.81 18.40 -11.25
N GLY A 120 -5.66 18.62 -10.24
CA GLY A 120 -7.11 18.69 -10.41
C GLY A 120 -7.66 17.39 -10.99
N PHE A 121 -8.87 17.42 -11.53
CA PHE A 121 -9.53 16.27 -12.18
C PHE A 121 -9.04 15.98 -13.61
N LYS A 122 -7.97 16.62 -14.10
CA LYS A 122 -7.47 16.39 -15.46
C LYS A 122 -6.63 15.11 -15.52
N PHE A 123 -6.99 14.20 -16.43
CA PHE A 123 -6.13 13.09 -16.82
C PHE A 123 -4.86 13.68 -17.46
N VAL A 124 -3.75 13.63 -16.72
CA VAL A 124 -2.45 13.97 -17.31
C VAL A 124 -2.07 12.79 -18.20
N LYS A 125 -2.18 12.98 -19.52
CA LYS A 125 -1.54 12.08 -20.48
C LYS A 125 -0.03 12.15 -20.23
N ALA A 126 0.56 10.96 -20.05
CA ALA A 126 2.00 10.80 -20.06
C ALA A 126 2.56 11.15 -21.43
#